data_4a50d374fe1e231fad3d616f4bf6f020
#
_entry.id   4a50d374fe1e231fad3d616f4bf6f020
#
_cell.length_a   1.000
_cell.length_b   1.000
_cell.length_c   1.000
_cell.angle_alpha   90.00
_cell.angle_beta   90.00
_cell.angle_gamma   90.00
#
_symmetry.space_group_name_H-M   'P 1'
#
loop_
_entity.id
_entity.type
_entity.pdbx_description
1 polymer ?
#
loop_
_entity_poly.entity_id
_entity_poly.type
_entity_poly.pdbx_seq_one_letter_code
_entity_poly.pdbx_strand_id
1 'polypeptide(L)'
;MKCIDDEIPFEIPQSWCWCRFSAIYRLLTDGTHNTPKYTESGVPFISVKDMSSGKLSFSNTKFISEEEHKILSARCCPEYGDLLISKVGTTGIPLIIDTDKEFSIFVSLALIKFFPNHIESKFLIHLINSPLVQEQVKRDTRGVGNK
;
A
#
# COMPACT_ATOMS: atom_id res chain seq x y z
N MET A 1 18.43 -8.92 -16.67
CA MET A 1 16.97 -9.04 -16.41
C MET A 1 16.64 -10.52 -16.50
N LYS A 2 15.98 -11.10 -15.50
CA LYS A 2 15.60 -12.53 -15.54
C LYS A 2 14.39 -12.67 -16.46
N CYS A 3 14.44 -13.63 -17.43
CA CYS A 3 13.30 -13.98 -18.29
C CYS A 3 12.12 -14.43 -17.42
N ILE A 4 10.91 -14.14 -17.84
CA ILE A 4 9.66 -14.50 -17.16
C ILE A 4 8.81 -15.48 -17.98
N ASP A 5 9.27 -15.91 -19.14
CA ASP A 5 8.48 -16.74 -20.07
C ASP A 5 7.96 -18.04 -19.42
N ASP A 6 8.78 -18.66 -18.57
CA ASP A 6 8.40 -19.87 -17.82
C ASP A 6 7.46 -19.59 -16.62
N GLU A 7 7.20 -18.31 -16.31
CA GLU A 7 6.38 -17.87 -15.17
C GLU A 7 5.01 -17.32 -15.63
N ILE A 8 4.76 -17.24 -16.94
CA ILE A 8 3.52 -16.70 -17.53
C ILE A 8 2.34 -17.65 -17.20
N PRO A 9 1.31 -17.18 -16.46
CA PRO A 9 0.24 -18.04 -15.99
C PRO A 9 -0.81 -18.37 -17.07
N PHE A 10 -0.97 -17.50 -18.07
CA PHE A 10 -1.93 -17.65 -19.18
C PHE A 10 -1.64 -16.67 -20.31
N GLU A 11 -2.22 -16.89 -21.47
CA GLU A 11 -2.10 -15.99 -22.62
C GLU A 11 -2.91 -14.70 -22.41
N ILE A 12 -2.37 -13.59 -22.90
CA ILE A 12 -2.99 -12.25 -22.85
C ILE A 12 -3.09 -11.66 -24.26
N PRO A 13 -3.94 -10.64 -24.49
CA PRO A 13 -4.03 -9.96 -25.78
C PRO A 13 -2.66 -9.45 -26.26
N GLN A 14 -2.43 -9.42 -27.58
CA GLN A 14 -1.16 -9.00 -28.18
C GLN A 14 -0.71 -7.59 -27.80
N SER A 15 -1.66 -6.70 -27.44
CA SER A 15 -1.37 -5.34 -26.96
C SER A 15 -0.93 -5.26 -25.50
N TRP A 16 -0.93 -6.40 -24.78
CA TRP A 16 -0.55 -6.49 -23.37
C TRP A 16 0.80 -7.19 -23.24
N CYS A 17 1.48 -6.95 -22.13
CA CYS A 17 2.69 -7.69 -21.78
C CYS A 17 2.71 -8.04 -20.29
N TRP A 18 3.23 -9.21 -19.97
CA TRP A 18 3.53 -9.58 -18.61
C TRP A 18 4.79 -8.88 -18.13
N CYS A 19 4.76 -8.39 -16.91
CA CYS A 19 5.95 -7.84 -16.27
C CYS A 19 5.94 -8.15 -14.76
N ARG A 20 7.09 -8.08 -14.13
CA ARG A 20 7.16 -8.16 -12.67
C ARG A 20 6.60 -6.88 -12.06
N PHE A 21 5.90 -7.01 -10.94
CA PHE A 21 5.37 -5.86 -10.21
C PHE A 21 6.48 -4.84 -9.86
N SER A 22 7.70 -5.33 -9.56
CA SER A 22 8.86 -4.47 -9.29
C SER A 22 9.32 -3.61 -10.47
N ALA A 23 8.88 -3.89 -11.69
CA ALA A 23 9.22 -3.09 -12.87
C ALA A 23 8.33 -1.84 -13.03
N ILE A 24 7.22 -1.76 -12.29
CA ILE A 24 6.21 -0.72 -12.46
C ILE A 24 6.15 0.30 -11.32
N TYR A 25 6.85 0.08 -10.21
CA TYR A 25 6.92 1.04 -9.12
C TYR A 25 8.34 1.62 -8.96
N ARG A 26 8.41 2.86 -8.48
CA ARG A 26 9.68 3.56 -8.18
C ARG A 26 10.07 3.49 -6.71
N LEU A 27 9.12 3.27 -5.82
CA LEU A 27 9.32 3.15 -4.38
C LEU A 27 8.36 2.14 -3.79
N LEU A 28 8.89 1.27 -2.95
CA LEU A 28 8.14 0.41 -2.03
C LEU A 28 8.72 0.61 -0.63
N THR A 29 7.92 1.08 0.29
CA THR A 29 8.29 1.28 1.69
C THR A 29 7.10 0.93 2.60
N ASP A 30 7.28 1.04 3.90
CA ASP A 30 6.21 0.87 4.88
C ASP A 30 6.23 1.99 5.93
N GLY A 31 5.19 2.06 6.74
CA GLY A 31 5.10 3.01 7.83
C GLY A 31 6.13 2.77 8.94
N THR A 32 6.08 3.57 9.98
CA THR A 32 6.99 3.44 11.11
C THR A 32 6.77 2.13 11.86
N HIS A 33 7.87 1.50 12.29
CA HIS A 33 7.85 0.31 13.15
C HIS A 33 7.73 0.66 14.64
N ASN A 34 8.09 1.88 15.00
CA ASN A 34 7.96 2.37 16.36
C ASN A 34 6.58 3.01 16.55
N THR A 35 5.92 2.73 17.67
CA THR A 35 4.70 3.42 18.04
C THR A 35 5.02 4.88 18.34
N PRO A 36 4.46 5.85 17.59
CA PRO A 36 4.74 7.26 17.83
C PRO A 36 4.05 7.75 19.10
N LYS A 37 4.45 8.91 19.56
CA LYS A 37 3.75 9.60 20.64
C LYS A 37 2.46 10.21 20.10
N TYR A 38 1.32 9.65 20.52
CA TYR A 38 0.02 10.18 20.12
C TYR A 38 -0.31 11.48 20.82
N THR A 39 -1.01 12.36 20.11
CA THR A 39 -1.50 13.67 20.54
C THR A 39 -3.03 13.73 20.41
N GLU A 40 -3.67 14.70 21.04
CA GLU A 40 -5.11 14.91 20.93
C GLU A 40 -5.52 15.50 19.56
N SER A 41 -4.60 16.24 18.94
CA SER A 41 -4.79 16.85 17.62
C SER A 41 -3.45 16.94 16.89
N GLY A 42 -3.46 17.18 15.57
CA GLY A 42 -2.26 17.28 14.74
C GLY A 42 -2.43 16.54 13.43
N VAL A 43 -1.36 15.86 12.97
CA VAL A 43 -1.35 15.11 11.73
C VAL A 43 -1.95 13.72 11.96
N PRO A 44 -2.89 13.24 11.11
CA PRO A 44 -3.46 11.91 11.21
C PRO A 44 -2.40 10.82 11.09
N PHE A 45 -2.55 9.77 11.91
CA PHE A 45 -1.69 8.61 11.90
C PHE A 45 -2.50 7.36 11.57
N ILE A 46 -2.36 6.89 10.34
CA ILE A 46 -3.17 5.85 9.71
C ILE A 46 -2.58 4.47 9.93
N SER A 47 -3.43 3.52 10.21
CA SER A 47 -3.11 2.09 10.32
C SER A 47 -4.11 1.24 9.52
N VAL A 48 -3.94 -0.07 9.49
CA VAL A 48 -4.82 -0.98 8.75
C VAL A 48 -6.31 -0.84 9.11
N LYS A 49 -6.65 -0.49 10.36
CA LYS A 49 -8.04 -0.29 10.80
C LYS A 49 -8.72 0.89 10.08
N ASP A 50 -7.93 1.88 9.67
CA ASP A 50 -8.43 3.11 9.06
C ASP A 50 -8.68 2.95 7.54
N MET A 51 -8.34 1.78 6.95
CA MET A 51 -8.60 1.43 5.55
C MET A 51 -9.36 0.11 5.38
N SER A 52 -9.83 -0.52 6.45
CA SER A 52 -10.47 -1.84 6.42
C SER A 52 -11.78 -1.89 5.61
N SER A 53 -12.43 -0.75 5.40
CA SER A 53 -13.64 -0.61 4.57
C SER A 53 -13.36 -0.49 3.07
N GLY A 54 -12.10 -0.58 2.63
CA GLY A 54 -11.68 -0.29 1.25
C GLY A 54 -11.64 1.19 0.89
N LYS A 55 -11.80 2.06 1.90
CA LYS A 55 -11.66 3.51 1.81
C LYS A 55 -10.81 4.02 2.95
N LEU A 56 -10.11 5.12 2.71
CA LEU A 56 -9.36 5.80 3.76
C LEU A 56 -10.31 6.57 4.66
N SER A 57 -10.27 6.27 5.97
CA SER A 57 -11.11 6.92 6.96
C SER A 57 -10.26 7.67 7.99
N PHE A 58 -10.65 8.91 8.27
CA PHE A 58 -10.02 9.76 9.29
C PHE A 58 -10.88 9.96 10.54
N SER A 59 -12.06 9.31 10.63
CA SER A 59 -13.04 9.57 11.68
C SER A 59 -12.63 9.12 13.09
N ASN A 60 -11.84 8.03 13.18
CA ASN A 60 -11.34 7.48 14.46
C ASN A 60 -9.83 7.30 14.46
N THR A 61 -9.15 8.16 13.73
CA THR A 61 -7.70 8.13 13.55
C THR A 61 -7.01 8.76 14.76
N LYS A 62 -5.86 8.22 15.12
CA LYS A 62 -4.96 8.84 16.08
C LYS A 62 -4.21 9.99 15.42
N PHE A 63 -3.63 10.88 16.22
CA PHE A 63 -2.84 11.99 15.73
C PHE A 63 -1.42 11.92 16.29
N ILE A 64 -0.49 12.55 15.58
CA ILE A 64 0.90 12.78 15.98
C ILE A 64 1.23 14.26 15.80
N SER A 65 2.33 14.71 16.42
CA SER A 65 2.78 16.09 16.24
C SER A 65 3.29 16.32 14.81
N GLU A 66 3.34 17.58 14.40
CA GLU A 66 3.90 17.96 13.09
C GLU A 66 5.41 17.64 13.01
N GLU A 67 6.14 17.78 14.12
CA GLU A 67 7.56 17.44 14.18
C GLU A 67 7.77 15.94 13.94
N GLU A 68 6.97 15.09 14.58
CA GLU A 68 7.03 13.63 14.36
C GLU A 68 6.65 13.27 12.93
N HIS A 69 5.57 13.85 12.41
CA HIS A 69 5.18 13.68 11.01
C HIS A 69 6.31 14.03 10.04
N LYS A 70 6.97 15.16 10.24
CA LYS A 70 8.10 15.61 9.41
C LYS A 70 9.26 14.61 9.41
N ILE A 71 9.57 14.01 10.56
CA ILE A 71 10.60 12.97 10.68
C ILE A 71 10.19 11.71 9.91
N LEU A 72 8.94 11.26 10.08
CA LEU A 72 8.44 10.04 9.43
C LEU A 72 8.30 10.21 7.92
N SER A 73 7.85 11.38 7.46
CA SER A 73 7.66 11.70 6.04
C SER A 73 8.96 11.72 5.25
N ALA A 74 10.09 11.98 5.88
CA ALA A 74 11.39 11.91 5.21
C ALA A 74 11.68 10.54 4.57
N ARG A 75 11.13 9.46 5.14
CA ARG A 75 11.26 8.09 4.62
C ARG A 75 9.99 7.61 3.90
N CYS A 76 8.85 7.92 4.44
CA CYS A 76 7.57 7.40 3.98
C CYS A 76 6.53 8.54 3.97
N CYS A 77 6.36 9.15 2.79
CA CYS A 77 5.45 10.26 2.55
C CYS A 77 4.32 9.80 1.61
N PRO A 78 3.13 9.43 2.14
CA PRO A 78 1.98 9.11 1.31
C PRO A 78 1.47 10.36 0.59
N GLU A 79 1.16 10.22 -0.71
CA GLU A 79 0.66 11.30 -1.57
C GLU A 79 -0.55 10.84 -2.37
N TYR A 80 -1.31 11.79 -2.90
CA TYR A 80 -2.43 11.50 -3.79
C TYR A 80 -1.99 10.59 -4.97
N GLY A 81 -2.78 9.55 -5.22
CA GLY A 81 -2.52 8.58 -6.30
C GLY A 81 -1.58 7.43 -5.91
N ASP A 82 -0.93 7.47 -4.76
CA ASP A 82 -0.14 6.36 -4.27
C ASP A 82 -1.02 5.17 -3.86
N LEU A 83 -0.44 3.98 -3.88
CA LEU A 83 -1.11 2.75 -3.42
C LEU A 83 -0.69 2.40 -2.00
N LEU A 84 -1.66 2.20 -1.13
CA LEU A 84 -1.50 1.54 0.16
C LEU A 84 -1.90 0.07 0.04
N ILE A 85 -1.17 -0.82 0.72
CA ILE A 85 -1.53 -2.24 0.85
C ILE A 85 -1.43 -2.65 2.32
N SER A 86 -2.46 -3.34 2.82
CA SER A 86 -2.44 -3.89 4.17
C SER A 86 -1.46 -5.05 4.30
N LYS A 87 -0.63 -5.03 5.39
CA LYS A 87 0.39 -6.05 5.71
C LYS A 87 0.04 -6.88 6.94
N VAL A 88 -0.88 -6.42 7.77
CA VAL A 88 -1.26 -7.04 9.06
C VAL A 88 -2.77 -7.14 9.15
N GLY A 89 -3.27 -8.16 9.83
CA GLY A 89 -4.69 -8.48 9.87
C GLY A 89 -5.13 -9.11 8.55
N THR A 90 -6.12 -8.53 7.88
CA THR A 90 -6.44 -8.92 6.50
C THR A 90 -5.40 -8.34 5.58
N THR A 91 -4.45 -9.16 5.14
CA THR A 91 -3.34 -8.77 4.26
C THR A 91 -3.77 -8.65 2.81
N GLY A 92 -3.08 -7.80 2.04
CA GLY A 92 -3.27 -7.68 0.59
C GLY A 92 -4.46 -6.84 0.15
N ILE A 93 -5.07 -6.05 1.05
CA ILE A 93 -6.13 -5.10 0.67
C ILE A 93 -5.47 -3.86 0.05
N PRO A 94 -5.72 -3.56 -1.23
CA PRO A 94 -5.21 -2.37 -1.88
C PRO A 94 -6.15 -1.17 -1.67
N LEU A 95 -5.57 0.03 -1.59
CA LEU A 95 -6.28 1.30 -1.57
C LEU A 95 -5.45 2.37 -2.28
N ILE A 96 -6.05 3.09 -3.24
CA ILE A 96 -5.43 4.29 -3.82
C ILE A 96 -5.78 5.49 -2.96
N ILE A 97 -4.77 6.28 -2.62
CA ILE A 97 -4.95 7.52 -1.86
C ILE A 97 -5.67 8.53 -2.76
N ASP A 98 -6.85 8.96 -2.34
CA ASP A 98 -7.74 9.86 -3.06
C ASP A 98 -7.91 11.23 -2.36
N THR A 99 -6.93 11.60 -1.53
CA THR A 99 -6.93 12.84 -0.75
C THR A 99 -5.57 13.52 -0.76
N ASP A 100 -5.55 14.85 -0.73
CA ASP A 100 -4.35 15.67 -0.56
C ASP A 100 -4.04 15.94 0.93
N LYS A 101 -4.84 15.37 1.85
CA LYS A 101 -4.60 15.53 3.28
C LYS A 101 -3.32 14.82 3.68
N GLU A 102 -2.42 15.52 4.37
CA GLU A 102 -1.20 14.94 4.91
C GLU A 102 -1.51 13.96 6.05
N PHE A 103 -0.79 12.84 6.08
CA PHE A 103 -0.85 11.84 7.13
C PHE A 103 0.42 10.98 7.16
N SER A 104 0.69 10.34 8.28
CA SER A 104 1.71 9.29 8.40
C SER A 104 1.06 7.93 8.53
N ILE A 105 1.80 6.87 8.21
CA ILE A 105 1.31 5.49 8.29
C ILE A 105 2.12 4.61 9.24
N PHE A 106 1.44 3.63 9.81
CA PHE A 106 2.04 2.60 10.65
C PHE A 106 2.56 1.44 9.79
N VAL A 107 3.48 0.64 10.34
CA VAL A 107 4.07 -0.56 9.70
C VAL A 107 3.05 -1.58 9.18
N SER A 108 1.81 -1.52 9.66
CA SER A 108 0.72 -2.37 9.16
C SER A 108 0.32 -2.09 7.71
N LEU A 109 0.83 -1.00 7.12
CA LEU A 109 0.59 -0.58 5.75
C LEU A 109 1.92 -0.48 4.98
N ALA A 110 1.92 -0.98 3.74
CA ALA A 110 2.94 -0.67 2.75
C ALA A 110 2.47 0.47 1.86
N LEU A 111 3.41 1.34 1.48
CA LEU A 111 3.24 2.42 0.53
C LEU A 111 3.98 2.09 -0.75
N ILE A 112 3.31 2.21 -1.88
CA ILE A 112 3.88 1.97 -3.21
C ILE A 112 3.65 3.20 -4.07
N LYS A 113 4.75 3.76 -4.59
CA LYS A 113 4.73 4.88 -5.53
C LYS A 113 5.09 4.37 -6.92
N PHE A 114 4.25 4.65 -7.89
CA PHE A 114 4.46 4.25 -9.28
C PHE A 114 5.24 5.30 -10.08
N PHE A 115 5.74 4.89 -11.24
CA PHE A 115 6.22 5.84 -12.22
C PHE A 115 5.03 6.64 -12.77
N PRO A 116 5.14 7.98 -12.89
CA PRO A 116 4.04 8.81 -13.39
C PRO A 116 3.55 8.35 -14.77
N ASN A 117 2.24 8.38 -14.97
CA ASN A 117 1.56 8.11 -16.26
C ASN A 117 1.78 6.71 -16.87
N HIS A 118 2.26 5.72 -16.10
CA HIS A 118 2.52 4.38 -16.62
C HIS A 118 1.42 3.38 -16.28
N ILE A 119 0.60 3.65 -15.25
CA ILE A 119 -0.39 2.68 -14.77
C ILE A 119 -1.67 3.38 -14.35
N GLU A 120 -2.79 2.81 -14.80
CA GLU A 120 -4.13 3.22 -14.37
C GLU A 120 -4.43 2.66 -12.96
N SER A 121 -4.73 3.55 -12.02
CA SER A 121 -4.95 3.17 -10.61
C SER A 121 -6.10 2.18 -10.41
N LYS A 122 -7.19 2.31 -11.20
CA LYS A 122 -8.33 1.37 -11.13
C LYS A 122 -7.93 -0.02 -11.58
N PHE A 123 -7.09 -0.12 -12.62
CA PHE A 123 -6.56 -1.39 -13.08
C PHE A 123 -5.74 -2.08 -11.96
N LEU A 124 -4.89 -1.34 -11.26
CA LEU A 124 -4.13 -1.87 -10.12
C LEU A 124 -5.00 -2.45 -9.01
N ILE A 125 -6.08 -1.76 -8.64
CA ILE A 125 -7.03 -2.26 -7.63
C ILE A 125 -7.65 -3.58 -8.08
N HIS A 126 -8.09 -3.68 -9.34
CA HIS A 126 -8.64 -4.93 -9.88
C HIS A 126 -7.59 -6.03 -9.97
N LEU A 127 -6.39 -5.72 -10.43
CA LEU A 127 -5.29 -6.67 -10.52
C LEU A 127 -4.92 -7.25 -9.15
N ILE A 128 -4.74 -6.38 -8.14
CA ILE A 128 -4.36 -6.83 -6.78
C ILE A 128 -5.48 -7.64 -6.13
N ASN A 129 -6.75 -7.30 -6.38
CA ASN A 129 -7.90 -8.06 -5.89
C ASN A 129 -8.18 -9.33 -6.70
N SER A 130 -7.48 -9.57 -7.82
CA SER A 130 -7.68 -10.77 -8.62
C SER A 130 -7.24 -12.04 -7.88
N PRO A 131 -7.85 -13.21 -8.17
CA PRO A 131 -7.42 -14.48 -7.60
C PRO A 131 -5.93 -14.75 -7.81
N LEU A 132 -5.39 -14.39 -8.98
CA LEU A 132 -3.97 -14.56 -9.33
C LEU A 132 -3.03 -13.90 -8.32
N VAL A 133 -3.32 -12.66 -7.90
CA VAL A 133 -2.49 -11.93 -6.95
C VAL A 133 -2.84 -12.33 -5.51
N GLN A 134 -4.11 -12.50 -5.18
CA GLN A 134 -4.54 -12.88 -3.83
C GLN A 134 -4.06 -14.27 -3.41
N GLU A 135 -3.91 -15.21 -4.33
CA GLU A 135 -3.31 -16.52 -4.07
C GLU A 135 -1.81 -16.39 -3.75
N GLN A 136 -1.08 -15.52 -4.46
CA GLN A 136 0.32 -15.22 -4.16
C GLN A 136 0.45 -14.56 -2.77
N VAL A 137 -0.40 -13.58 -2.46
CA VAL A 137 -0.45 -12.95 -1.13
C VAL A 137 -0.67 -13.98 -0.04
N LYS A 138 -1.64 -14.90 -0.19
CA LYS A 138 -1.92 -15.96 0.79
C LYS A 138 -0.74 -16.92 0.96
N ARG A 139 -0.14 -17.35 -0.15
CA ARG A 139 1.00 -18.28 -0.14
C ARG A 139 2.22 -17.68 0.56
N ASP A 140 2.50 -16.41 0.31
CA ASP A 140 3.72 -15.76 0.74
C ASP A 140 3.56 -15.01 2.08
N THR A 141 2.33 -14.87 2.58
CA THR A 141 2.06 -14.31 3.91
C THR A 141 2.51 -15.29 4.99
N ARG A 142 3.52 -14.85 5.77
CA ARG A 142 4.03 -15.60 6.93
C ARG A 142 3.60 -14.89 8.21
N GLY A 143 3.12 -15.66 9.17
CA GLY A 143 2.76 -15.16 10.49
C GLY A 143 1.40 -15.66 10.94
N VAL A 144 1.28 -15.87 12.24
CA VAL A 144 -0.02 -16.16 12.88
C VAL A 144 -0.68 -14.82 13.12
N GLY A 145 -1.62 -14.46 12.28
CA GLY A 145 -2.52 -13.36 12.62
C GLY A 145 -3.20 -13.71 13.94
N ASN A 146 -3.15 -12.83 14.92
CA ASN A 146 -3.97 -12.99 16.13
C ASN A 146 -5.42 -13.17 15.66
N LYS A 147 -5.95 -14.36 15.94
CA LYS A 147 -7.36 -14.70 15.73
C LYS A 147 -8.21 -13.92 16.71
#